data_5c283793ae2db7f3c1e1912907a16a6f
#
_entry.id   5c283793ae2db7f3c1e1912907a16a6f
#
_cell.length_a   1.000
_cell.length_b   1.000
_cell.length_c   1.000
_cell.angle_alpha   90.00
_cell.angle_beta   90.00
_cell.angle_gamma   90.00
#
_symmetry.space_group_name_H-M   'P 1'
#
loop_
_entity.id
_entity.type
_entity.pdbx_description
1 polymer ?
#
loop_
_entity_poly.entity_id
_entity_poly.type
_entity_poly.pdbx_seq_one_letter_code
_entity_poly.pdbx_strand_id
1 'polypeptide(L)'
;MKIGLYSITYLGLWYRGEALSLPELIKTARSFGYEGIEIDGKRPHGNPLDWPAQRCRELRRLADSEGVEIHAVAANNDFSCPAPEVREAQICYLRDLVRMTADLGAKNLRVFLAWWGVTRHPQLASYDIMENLWPVVHEKFSAEEIWAWCRDALVECARYAGDFGITLALQNHRPVIRDYQDVLRMVREVNSPNLKVCLDAPLMLDRSAKGLSEAARAVGSLQVLTHFGGEFERLPDGRIRGYERNDGVVGCETRQYYQDFARAMREIGYKGYISYELCHQLPVQNGETVGIEYAHDNARLAAEFMREILKA
;
A
#
# COMPACT_ATOMS: atom_id res chain seq x y z
N MET A 1 -3.96 15.52 -7.68
CA MET A 1 -3.87 14.30 -6.83
C MET A 1 -4.60 14.56 -5.53
N LYS A 2 -5.19 13.54 -4.93
CA LYS A 2 -5.86 13.56 -3.63
C LYS A 2 -4.96 12.88 -2.58
N ILE A 3 -5.16 13.21 -1.31
CA ILE A 3 -4.39 12.61 -0.20
C ILE A 3 -5.23 11.53 0.48
N GLY A 4 -4.71 10.31 0.52
CA GLY A 4 -5.32 9.16 1.19
C GLY A 4 -4.59 8.77 2.48
N LEU A 5 -5.26 7.99 3.32
CA LEU A 5 -4.69 7.34 4.50
C LEU A 5 -4.83 5.82 4.36
N TYR A 6 -3.70 5.12 4.33
CA TYR A 6 -3.72 3.67 4.30
C TYR A 6 -3.85 3.10 5.73
N SER A 7 -4.81 2.21 5.90
CA SER A 7 -5.19 1.68 7.20
C SER A 7 -4.12 0.85 7.91
N ILE A 8 -3.05 0.45 7.19
CA ILE A 8 -1.87 -0.20 7.77
C ILE A 8 -1.26 0.62 8.91
N THR A 9 -1.35 1.95 8.81
CA THR A 9 -0.89 2.90 9.84
C THR A 9 -1.51 2.62 11.19
N TYR A 10 -2.73 2.04 11.22
CA TYR A 10 -3.54 1.85 12.44
C TYR A 10 -3.92 0.40 12.73
N LEU A 11 -3.19 -0.57 12.18
CA LEU A 11 -3.42 -2.00 12.46
C LEU A 11 -2.94 -2.47 13.84
N GLY A 12 -2.33 -1.61 14.66
CA GLY A 12 -1.74 -2.02 15.94
C GLY A 12 -0.51 -2.93 15.77
N LEU A 13 0.15 -2.89 14.61
CA LEU A 13 1.34 -3.70 14.33
C LEU A 13 2.62 -2.98 14.74
N TRP A 14 2.70 -1.70 14.43
CA TRP A 14 3.94 -0.91 14.51
C TRP A 14 4.04 -0.06 15.77
N TYR A 15 2.94 0.18 16.47
CA TYR A 15 2.86 0.91 17.73
C TYR A 15 2.30 0.01 18.83
N ARG A 16 2.49 0.41 20.07
CA ARG A 16 1.93 -0.27 21.24
C ARG A 16 0.48 0.18 21.45
N GLY A 17 -0.44 -0.76 21.36
CA GLY A 17 -1.89 -0.53 21.55
C GLY A 17 -2.75 -1.31 20.57
N GLU A 18 -4.04 -1.10 20.67
CA GLU A 18 -5.04 -1.74 19.82
C GLU A 18 -5.11 -1.04 18.45
N ALA A 19 -5.59 -1.77 17.45
CA ALA A 19 -5.93 -1.20 16.16
C ALA A 19 -7.13 -0.25 16.28
N LEU A 20 -7.16 0.83 15.50
CA LEU A 20 -8.40 1.57 15.32
C LEU A 20 -9.40 0.72 14.55
N SER A 21 -10.67 0.77 14.94
CA SER A 21 -11.72 0.25 14.07
C SER A 21 -11.84 1.06 12.77
N LEU A 22 -12.32 0.46 11.69
CA LEU A 22 -12.51 1.21 10.43
C LEU A 22 -13.45 2.42 10.56
N PRO A 23 -14.53 2.41 11.35
CA PRO A 23 -15.31 3.62 11.65
C PRO A 23 -14.49 4.74 12.32
N GLU A 24 -13.63 4.41 13.27
CA GLU A 24 -12.74 5.39 13.92
C GLU A 24 -11.69 5.91 12.94
N LEU A 25 -11.12 5.03 12.12
CA LEU A 25 -10.17 5.40 11.09
C LEU A 25 -10.75 6.41 10.09
N ILE A 26 -11.99 6.23 9.64
CA ILE A 26 -12.69 7.17 8.74
C ILE A 26 -12.79 8.55 9.39
N LYS A 27 -13.23 8.61 10.65
CA LYS A 27 -13.33 9.88 11.40
C LYS A 27 -11.97 10.54 11.63
N THR A 28 -10.95 9.73 11.94
CA THR A 28 -9.56 10.20 12.10
C THR A 28 -9.03 10.75 10.79
N ALA A 29 -9.21 10.03 9.67
CA ALA A 29 -8.84 10.51 8.35
C ALA A 29 -9.50 11.85 8.04
N ARG A 30 -10.81 11.98 8.27
CA ARG A 30 -11.53 13.24 8.10
C ARG A 30 -10.95 14.37 8.95
N SER A 31 -10.67 14.11 10.23
CA SER A 31 -10.17 15.13 11.16
C SER A 31 -8.78 15.64 10.77
N PHE A 32 -7.94 14.81 10.16
CA PHE A 32 -6.63 15.20 9.64
C PHE A 32 -6.67 15.76 8.21
N GLY A 33 -7.87 15.76 7.59
CA GLY A 33 -8.13 16.31 6.27
C GLY A 33 -7.68 15.41 5.13
N TYR A 34 -7.60 14.12 5.33
CA TYR A 34 -7.50 13.15 4.24
C TYR A 34 -8.82 13.10 3.45
N GLU A 35 -8.72 12.91 2.14
CA GLU A 35 -9.88 12.86 1.23
C GLU A 35 -10.39 11.43 1.02
N GLY A 36 -9.59 10.44 1.40
CA GLY A 36 -9.97 9.03 1.27
C GLY A 36 -9.12 8.11 2.14
N ILE A 37 -9.55 6.85 2.20
CA ILE A 37 -8.83 5.76 2.87
C ILE A 37 -8.59 4.60 1.92
N GLU A 38 -7.48 3.90 2.15
CA GLU A 38 -7.21 2.57 1.63
C GLU A 38 -7.33 1.56 2.78
N ILE A 39 -8.06 0.46 2.57
CA ILE A 39 -8.32 -0.54 3.59
C ILE A 39 -7.39 -1.73 3.41
N ASP A 40 -6.60 -2.07 4.42
CA ASP A 40 -5.80 -3.30 4.42
C ASP A 40 -6.70 -4.54 4.48
N GLY A 41 -6.52 -5.47 3.56
CA GLY A 41 -7.33 -6.68 3.36
C GLY A 41 -7.12 -7.76 4.40
N LYS A 42 -6.47 -7.47 5.53
CA LYS A 42 -6.26 -8.42 6.62
C LYS A 42 -6.88 -7.96 7.94
N ARG A 43 -6.99 -8.90 8.89
CA ARG A 43 -7.45 -8.58 10.24
C ARG A 43 -6.49 -7.62 10.97
N PRO A 44 -7.01 -6.73 11.77
CA PRO A 44 -8.42 -6.60 12.17
C PRO A 44 -9.26 -5.72 11.22
N HIS A 45 -8.73 -5.22 10.10
CA HIS A 45 -9.45 -4.31 9.21
C HIS A 45 -10.30 -5.04 8.16
N GLY A 46 -9.75 -5.32 6.96
CA GLY A 46 -10.53 -5.67 5.78
C GLY A 46 -10.49 -7.14 5.36
N ASN A 47 -10.40 -8.11 6.29
CA ASN A 47 -10.42 -9.52 5.90
C ASN A 47 -11.83 -9.93 5.43
N PRO A 48 -11.98 -10.55 4.23
CA PRO A 48 -13.29 -10.94 3.69
C PRO A 48 -14.11 -11.84 4.61
N LEU A 49 -13.47 -12.66 5.46
CA LEU A 49 -14.15 -13.51 6.45
C LEU A 49 -14.99 -12.71 7.46
N ASP A 50 -14.64 -11.45 7.71
CA ASP A 50 -15.28 -10.61 8.72
C ASP A 50 -16.17 -9.53 8.09
N TRP A 51 -16.17 -9.42 6.75
CA TRP A 51 -16.82 -8.34 6.01
C TRP A 51 -17.84 -8.84 5.00
N PRO A 52 -19.03 -9.30 5.46
CA PRO A 52 -20.11 -9.61 4.55
C PRO A 52 -20.60 -8.33 3.83
N ALA A 53 -21.23 -8.48 2.68
CA ALA A 53 -21.68 -7.39 1.81
C ALA A 53 -22.49 -6.31 2.54
N GLN A 54 -23.34 -6.69 3.51
CA GLN A 54 -24.11 -5.74 4.28
C GLN A 54 -23.19 -4.81 5.10
N ARG A 55 -22.23 -5.35 5.81
CA ARG A 55 -21.26 -4.60 6.62
C ARG A 55 -20.40 -3.68 5.75
N CYS A 56 -20.00 -4.14 4.56
CA CYS A 56 -19.29 -3.30 3.59
C CYS A 56 -20.13 -2.08 3.19
N ARG A 57 -21.42 -2.29 2.86
CA ARG A 57 -22.33 -1.19 2.50
C ARG A 57 -22.59 -0.23 3.66
N GLU A 58 -22.62 -0.70 4.90
CA GLU A 58 -22.75 0.14 6.09
C GLU A 58 -21.51 1.02 6.27
N LEU A 59 -20.33 0.45 6.16
CA LEU A 59 -19.07 1.19 6.23
C LEU A 59 -18.98 2.24 5.12
N ARG A 60 -19.34 1.87 3.89
CA ARG A 60 -19.39 2.81 2.77
C ARG A 60 -20.29 4.00 3.06
N ARG A 61 -21.52 3.77 3.56
CA ARG A 61 -22.44 4.85 3.92
C ARG A 61 -21.87 5.77 4.99
N LEU A 62 -21.16 5.21 5.98
CA LEU A 62 -20.47 6.01 6.98
C LEU A 62 -19.38 6.86 6.33
N ALA A 63 -18.54 6.29 5.48
CA ALA A 63 -17.48 7.00 4.78
C ALA A 63 -18.05 8.14 3.91
N ASP A 64 -19.11 7.86 3.16
CA ASP A 64 -19.83 8.86 2.35
C ASP A 64 -20.38 10.02 3.23
N SER A 65 -20.95 9.70 4.41
CA SER A 65 -21.47 10.71 5.34
C SER A 65 -20.39 11.59 5.97
N GLU A 66 -19.19 11.07 6.13
CA GLU A 66 -18.02 11.81 6.62
C GLU A 66 -17.26 12.53 5.47
N GLY A 67 -17.67 12.32 4.21
CA GLY A 67 -17.01 12.88 3.04
C GLY A 67 -15.61 12.30 2.80
N VAL A 68 -15.39 11.03 3.16
CA VAL A 68 -14.15 10.29 2.98
C VAL A 68 -14.39 9.15 1.99
N GLU A 69 -13.66 9.12 0.87
CA GLU A 69 -13.79 8.08 -0.14
C GLU A 69 -13.03 6.80 0.29
N ILE A 70 -13.68 5.63 0.23
CA ILE A 70 -12.94 4.36 0.26
C ILE A 70 -12.42 4.13 -1.17
N HIS A 71 -11.17 4.52 -1.45
CA HIS A 71 -10.66 4.56 -2.81
C HIS A 71 -9.98 3.25 -3.25
N ALA A 72 -9.49 2.46 -2.30
CA ALA A 72 -8.79 1.21 -2.57
C ALA A 72 -8.90 0.22 -1.40
N VAL A 73 -8.69 -1.05 -1.72
CA VAL A 73 -8.36 -2.11 -0.77
C VAL A 73 -6.98 -2.64 -1.11
N ALA A 74 -6.20 -3.06 -0.11
CA ALA A 74 -4.88 -3.63 -0.29
C ALA A 74 -4.90 -5.13 0.01
N ALA A 75 -4.58 -5.97 -0.95
CA ALA A 75 -4.38 -7.39 -0.72
C ALA A 75 -3.05 -7.64 0.04
N ASN A 76 -2.99 -8.79 0.71
CA ASN A 76 -1.75 -9.33 1.27
C ASN A 76 -1.53 -10.72 0.65
N ASN A 77 -1.51 -10.76 -0.68
CA ASN A 77 -1.45 -11.99 -1.46
C ASN A 77 -0.02 -12.39 -1.81
N ASP A 78 0.20 -13.69 -1.92
CA ASP A 78 1.42 -14.30 -2.43
C ASP A 78 1.10 -15.36 -3.48
N PHE A 79 1.56 -15.12 -4.71
CA PHE A 79 1.46 -16.06 -5.81
C PHE A 79 2.77 -16.77 -6.10
N SER A 80 3.83 -16.51 -5.33
CA SER A 80 5.16 -17.06 -5.55
C SER A 80 5.37 -18.43 -4.90
N CYS A 81 4.47 -18.86 -4.00
CA CYS A 81 4.65 -20.10 -3.25
C CYS A 81 4.83 -21.32 -4.18
N PRO A 82 5.86 -22.18 -3.97
CA PRO A 82 6.07 -23.37 -4.79
C PRO A 82 4.93 -24.40 -4.73
N ALA A 83 4.19 -24.45 -3.62
CA ALA A 83 3.05 -25.37 -3.45
C ALA A 83 1.82 -24.85 -4.22
N PRO A 84 1.31 -25.59 -5.23
CA PRO A 84 0.17 -25.15 -6.04
C PRO A 84 -1.07 -24.84 -5.22
N GLU A 85 -1.39 -25.67 -4.22
CA GLU A 85 -2.58 -25.55 -3.37
C GLU A 85 -2.55 -24.23 -2.56
N VAL A 86 -1.37 -23.77 -2.18
CA VAL A 86 -1.20 -22.47 -1.49
C VAL A 86 -1.49 -21.33 -2.47
N ARG A 87 -1.00 -21.40 -3.71
CA ARG A 87 -1.30 -20.39 -4.74
C ARG A 87 -2.80 -20.34 -5.06
N GLU A 88 -3.45 -21.50 -5.17
CA GLU A 88 -4.91 -21.61 -5.38
C GLU A 88 -5.69 -20.97 -4.23
N ALA A 89 -5.27 -21.19 -2.97
CA ALA A 89 -5.86 -20.52 -1.81
C ALA A 89 -5.68 -19.00 -1.88
N GLN A 90 -4.55 -18.51 -2.37
CA GLN A 90 -4.31 -17.07 -2.58
C GLN A 90 -5.20 -16.48 -3.68
N ILE A 91 -5.47 -17.24 -4.75
CA ILE A 91 -6.42 -16.83 -5.79
C ILE A 91 -7.84 -16.75 -5.20
N CYS A 92 -8.27 -17.73 -4.39
CA CYS A 92 -9.56 -17.70 -3.70
C CYS A 92 -9.67 -16.48 -2.79
N TYR A 93 -8.65 -16.21 -1.97
CA TYR A 93 -8.59 -15.01 -1.12
C TYR A 93 -8.71 -13.72 -1.93
N LEU A 94 -7.98 -13.60 -3.04
CA LEU A 94 -8.04 -12.40 -3.86
C LEU A 94 -9.43 -12.23 -4.53
N ARG A 95 -10.07 -13.31 -4.94
CA ARG A 95 -11.45 -13.27 -5.48
C ARG A 95 -12.45 -12.75 -4.44
N ASP A 96 -12.30 -13.15 -3.18
CA ASP A 96 -13.16 -12.65 -2.11
C ASP A 96 -12.87 -11.17 -1.79
N LEU A 97 -11.59 -10.75 -1.85
CA LEU A 97 -11.22 -9.33 -1.77
C LEU A 97 -11.79 -8.50 -2.92
N VAL A 98 -11.82 -9.01 -4.15
CA VAL A 98 -12.46 -8.32 -5.29
C VAL A 98 -13.93 -8.04 -5.01
N ARG A 99 -14.68 -9.03 -4.50
CA ARG A 99 -16.09 -8.84 -4.11
C ARG A 99 -16.23 -7.81 -3.01
N MET A 100 -15.42 -7.93 -1.95
CA MET A 100 -15.42 -6.98 -0.85
C MET A 100 -15.08 -5.55 -1.32
N THR A 101 -14.12 -5.40 -2.21
CA THR A 101 -13.73 -4.11 -2.80
C THR A 101 -14.91 -3.47 -3.54
N ALA A 102 -15.65 -4.26 -4.33
CA ALA A 102 -16.85 -3.79 -5.03
C ALA A 102 -17.97 -3.40 -4.05
N ASP A 103 -18.23 -4.22 -3.01
CA ASP A 103 -19.24 -3.93 -1.99
C ASP A 103 -18.91 -2.67 -1.16
N LEU A 104 -17.63 -2.40 -0.91
CA LEU A 104 -17.13 -1.17 -0.29
C LEU A 104 -17.25 0.05 -1.22
N GLY A 105 -17.47 -0.16 -2.52
CA GLY A 105 -17.55 0.91 -3.53
C GLY A 105 -16.20 1.41 -4.01
N ALA A 106 -15.11 0.81 -3.60
CA ALA A 106 -13.78 1.09 -4.09
C ALA A 106 -13.60 0.61 -5.55
N LYS A 107 -12.63 1.20 -6.24
CA LYS A 107 -12.35 0.87 -7.64
C LYS A 107 -11.05 0.10 -7.85
N ASN A 108 -10.13 0.22 -6.91
CA ASN A 108 -8.81 -0.36 -6.99
C ASN A 108 -8.62 -1.41 -5.90
N LEU A 109 -8.02 -2.54 -6.29
CA LEU A 109 -7.50 -3.53 -5.37
C LEU A 109 -5.98 -3.61 -5.60
N ARG A 110 -5.19 -3.13 -4.63
CA ARG A 110 -3.74 -3.24 -4.70
C ARG A 110 -3.31 -4.68 -4.50
N VAL A 111 -2.37 -5.15 -5.32
CA VAL A 111 -1.90 -6.54 -5.31
C VAL A 111 -0.38 -6.62 -5.38
N PHE A 112 0.15 -7.71 -4.86
CA PHE A 112 1.55 -8.10 -4.94
C PHE A 112 1.75 -9.28 -5.89
N LEU A 113 2.99 -9.59 -6.25
CA LEU A 113 3.36 -10.91 -6.77
C LEU A 113 3.68 -11.86 -5.62
N ALA A 114 4.39 -11.36 -4.61
CA ALA A 114 4.83 -12.12 -3.46
C ALA A 114 4.78 -11.23 -2.22
N TRP A 115 3.98 -11.63 -1.23
CA TRP A 115 3.92 -10.95 0.05
C TRP A 115 3.49 -11.91 1.14
N TRP A 116 4.45 -12.44 1.90
CA TRP A 116 4.16 -13.36 3.00
C TRP A 116 3.70 -12.67 4.28
N GLY A 117 3.60 -11.35 4.24
CA GLY A 117 3.07 -10.56 5.32
C GLY A 117 4.09 -10.17 6.38
N VAL A 118 3.56 -9.67 7.48
CA VAL A 118 4.32 -9.20 8.64
C VAL A 118 4.06 -10.16 9.80
N THR A 119 5.12 -10.59 10.44
CA THR A 119 5.04 -11.37 11.69
C THR A 119 5.09 -10.45 12.90
N ARG A 120 4.55 -10.90 14.01
CA ARG A 120 4.65 -10.22 15.30
C ARG A 120 5.44 -11.10 16.26
N HIS A 121 6.67 -10.66 16.63
CA HIS A 121 7.55 -11.49 17.43
C HIS A 121 8.52 -10.66 18.31
N PRO A 122 8.49 -10.85 19.61
CA PRO A 122 7.37 -11.36 20.42
C PRO A 122 6.21 -10.36 20.48
N GLN A 123 6.47 -9.04 20.27
CA GLN A 123 5.50 -7.96 20.40
C GLN A 123 5.65 -6.90 19.28
N LEU A 124 6.72 -6.92 18.52
CA LEU A 124 6.96 -6.01 17.41
C LEU A 124 6.69 -6.69 16.09
N ALA A 125 6.16 -5.93 15.13
CA ALA A 125 6.03 -6.40 13.78
C ALA A 125 7.41 -6.54 13.11
N SER A 126 7.57 -7.58 12.30
CA SER A 126 8.82 -7.89 11.60
C SER A 126 8.53 -8.44 10.20
N TYR A 127 9.44 -8.18 9.28
CA TYR A 127 9.44 -8.71 7.92
C TYR A 127 10.20 -10.03 7.77
N ASP A 128 10.50 -10.73 8.87
CA ASP A 128 11.36 -11.92 8.92
C ASP A 128 11.03 -12.98 7.89
N ILE A 129 9.74 -13.24 7.64
CA ILE A 129 9.32 -14.24 6.65
C ILE A 129 9.81 -13.86 5.26
N MET A 130 9.61 -12.59 4.87
CA MET A 130 10.01 -12.13 3.55
C MET A 130 11.52 -12.06 3.39
N GLU A 131 12.20 -11.61 4.41
CA GLU A 131 13.65 -11.39 4.36
C GLU A 131 14.45 -12.68 4.50
N ASN A 132 14.01 -13.60 5.36
CA ASN A 132 14.78 -14.77 5.73
C ASN A 132 14.22 -16.08 5.17
N LEU A 133 12.91 -16.30 5.15
CA LEU A 133 12.30 -17.57 4.74
C LEU A 133 12.01 -17.61 3.23
N TRP A 134 11.59 -16.51 2.62
CA TRP A 134 11.26 -16.50 1.20
C TRP A 134 12.44 -16.97 0.32
N PRO A 135 13.67 -16.49 0.49
CA PRO A 135 14.83 -16.99 -0.29
C PRO A 135 15.07 -18.49 -0.12
N VAL A 136 14.93 -18.99 1.13
CA VAL A 136 15.15 -20.42 1.44
C VAL A 136 14.13 -21.31 0.75
N VAL A 137 12.85 -20.91 0.79
CA VAL A 137 11.76 -21.69 0.16
C VAL A 137 11.89 -21.73 -1.36
N HIS A 138 12.43 -20.66 -1.94
CA HIS A 138 12.56 -20.52 -3.40
C HIS A 138 13.95 -20.91 -3.95
N GLU A 139 14.87 -21.36 -3.13
CA GLU A 139 16.25 -21.68 -3.51
C GLU A 139 16.37 -22.62 -4.72
N LYS A 140 15.44 -23.57 -4.85
CA LYS A 140 15.47 -24.60 -5.90
C LYS A 140 14.71 -24.23 -7.17
N PHE A 141 14.12 -23.05 -7.22
CA PHE A 141 13.28 -22.61 -8.33
C PHE A 141 13.92 -21.43 -9.05
N SER A 142 13.83 -21.41 -10.36
CA SER A 142 14.31 -20.29 -11.16
C SER A 142 13.38 -19.06 -11.02
N ALA A 143 13.95 -17.89 -11.23
CA ALA A 143 13.17 -16.65 -11.25
C ALA A 143 12.03 -16.67 -12.28
N GLU A 144 12.25 -17.35 -13.44
CA GLU A 144 11.24 -17.46 -14.50
C GLU A 144 10.09 -18.41 -14.11
N GLU A 145 10.36 -19.49 -13.36
CA GLU A 145 9.28 -20.35 -12.83
C GLU A 145 8.39 -19.57 -11.84
N ILE A 146 9.04 -18.87 -10.89
CA ILE A 146 8.32 -18.04 -9.90
C ILE A 146 7.51 -16.95 -10.62
N TRP A 147 8.11 -16.32 -11.62
CA TRP A 147 7.46 -15.32 -12.46
C TRP A 147 6.22 -15.86 -13.18
N ALA A 148 6.34 -17.05 -13.78
CA ALA A 148 5.23 -17.70 -14.48
C ALA A 148 4.07 -18.01 -13.54
N TRP A 149 4.31 -18.53 -12.34
CA TRP A 149 3.26 -18.77 -11.35
C TRP A 149 2.51 -17.48 -10.98
N CYS A 150 3.25 -16.40 -10.74
CA CYS A 150 2.65 -15.10 -10.43
C CYS A 150 1.82 -14.54 -11.60
N ARG A 151 2.34 -14.65 -12.83
CA ARG A 151 1.64 -14.22 -14.04
C ARG A 151 0.33 -14.98 -14.23
N ASP A 152 0.38 -16.29 -14.14
CA ASP A 152 -0.78 -17.15 -14.40
C ASP A 152 -1.90 -16.91 -13.37
N ALA A 153 -1.54 -16.73 -12.10
CA ALA A 153 -2.47 -16.31 -11.06
C ALA A 153 -3.08 -14.93 -11.33
N LEU A 154 -2.27 -13.95 -11.76
CA LEU A 154 -2.77 -12.62 -12.11
C LEU A 154 -3.69 -12.63 -13.34
N VAL A 155 -3.44 -13.46 -14.34
CA VAL A 155 -4.33 -13.63 -15.50
C VAL A 155 -5.73 -14.03 -15.04
N GLU A 156 -5.82 -15.03 -14.16
CA GLU A 156 -7.10 -15.48 -13.61
C GLU A 156 -7.76 -14.40 -12.77
N CYS A 157 -7.02 -13.80 -11.85
CA CYS A 157 -7.54 -12.77 -10.95
C CYS A 157 -7.98 -11.50 -11.68
N ALA A 158 -7.23 -11.05 -12.71
CA ALA A 158 -7.58 -9.86 -13.48
C ALA A 158 -8.86 -10.05 -14.32
N ARG A 159 -9.07 -11.25 -14.85
CA ARG A 159 -10.33 -11.59 -15.52
C ARG A 159 -11.50 -11.49 -14.54
N TYR A 160 -11.37 -12.12 -13.37
CA TYR A 160 -12.40 -12.09 -12.34
C TYR A 160 -12.66 -10.67 -11.81
N ALA A 161 -11.62 -9.86 -11.61
CA ALA A 161 -11.77 -8.47 -11.20
C ALA A 161 -12.59 -7.64 -12.22
N GLY A 162 -12.42 -7.92 -13.51
CA GLY A 162 -13.20 -7.30 -14.59
C GLY A 162 -14.70 -7.54 -14.47
N ASP A 163 -15.13 -8.73 -14.03
CA ASP A 163 -16.55 -9.06 -13.83
C ASP A 163 -17.20 -8.17 -12.76
N PHE A 164 -16.41 -7.60 -11.85
CA PHE A 164 -16.86 -6.70 -10.78
C PHE A 164 -16.52 -5.22 -11.05
N GLY A 165 -15.92 -4.90 -12.18
CA GLY A 165 -15.47 -3.54 -12.52
C GLY A 165 -14.33 -3.03 -11.61
N ILE A 166 -13.52 -3.95 -11.07
CA ILE A 166 -12.37 -3.66 -10.21
C ILE A 166 -11.09 -3.67 -11.02
N THR A 167 -10.23 -2.70 -10.76
CA THR A 167 -8.86 -2.65 -11.30
C THR A 167 -7.89 -3.23 -10.27
N LEU A 168 -7.12 -4.22 -10.66
CA LEU A 168 -5.96 -4.67 -9.89
C LEU A 168 -4.81 -3.69 -10.09
N ALA A 169 -4.25 -3.15 -9.01
CA ALA A 169 -3.13 -2.22 -9.03
C ALA A 169 -1.86 -2.95 -8.55
N LEU A 170 -1.02 -3.41 -9.48
CA LEU A 170 0.21 -4.13 -9.16
C LEU A 170 1.28 -3.17 -8.65
N GLN A 171 1.73 -3.40 -7.41
CA GLN A 171 2.75 -2.58 -6.76
C GLN A 171 4.17 -3.04 -7.13
N ASN A 172 5.11 -2.10 -7.23
CA ASN A 172 6.54 -2.37 -7.44
C ASN A 172 7.22 -2.89 -6.17
N HIS A 173 6.68 -3.97 -5.59
CA HIS A 173 7.10 -4.51 -4.30
C HIS A 173 7.94 -5.78 -4.45
N ARG A 174 9.09 -5.84 -3.73
CA ARG A 174 9.94 -7.03 -3.65
C ARG A 174 9.18 -8.20 -3.00
N PRO A 175 9.63 -9.46 -3.16
CA PRO A 175 10.94 -9.87 -3.72
C PRO A 175 10.94 -10.15 -5.22
N VAL A 176 9.80 -10.43 -5.87
CA VAL A 176 9.75 -10.82 -7.29
C VAL A 176 9.92 -9.61 -8.20
N ILE A 177 9.29 -8.51 -7.88
CA ILE A 177 9.47 -7.24 -8.60
C ILE A 177 10.65 -6.48 -8.00
N ARG A 178 11.58 -6.07 -8.85
CA ARG A 178 12.77 -5.31 -8.46
C ARG A 178 12.63 -3.83 -8.73
N ASP A 179 11.94 -3.48 -9.85
CA ASP A 179 11.75 -2.10 -10.27
C ASP A 179 10.50 -1.97 -11.15
N TYR A 180 10.17 -0.75 -11.58
CA TYR A 180 9.00 -0.45 -12.43
C TYR A 180 9.01 -1.19 -13.79
N GLN A 181 10.20 -1.51 -14.33
CA GLN A 181 10.32 -2.30 -15.56
C GLN A 181 9.73 -3.71 -15.39
N ASP A 182 9.94 -4.35 -14.24
CA ASP A 182 9.35 -5.65 -13.92
C ASP A 182 7.82 -5.53 -13.82
N VAL A 183 7.29 -4.46 -13.21
CA VAL A 183 5.84 -4.19 -13.18
C VAL A 183 5.28 -4.11 -14.60
N LEU A 184 5.92 -3.31 -15.45
CA LEU A 184 5.49 -3.13 -16.85
C LEU A 184 5.62 -4.43 -17.67
N ARG A 185 6.64 -5.25 -17.41
CA ARG A 185 6.77 -6.59 -17.99
C ARG A 185 5.56 -7.45 -17.61
N MET A 186 5.22 -7.52 -16.32
CA MET A 186 4.10 -8.31 -15.83
C MET A 186 2.76 -7.83 -16.41
N VAL A 187 2.51 -6.52 -16.42
CA VAL A 187 1.29 -5.94 -16.99
C VAL A 187 1.15 -6.30 -18.48
N ARG A 188 2.23 -6.24 -19.25
CA ARG A 188 2.22 -6.64 -20.67
C ARG A 188 1.97 -8.13 -20.87
N GLU A 189 2.61 -8.99 -20.05
CA GLU A 189 2.45 -10.44 -20.18
C GLU A 189 1.06 -10.91 -19.76
N VAL A 190 0.46 -10.32 -18.72
CA VAL A 190 -0.93 -10.60 -18.31
C VAL A 190 -1.94 -10.07 -19.34
N ASN A 191 -1.63 -8.98 -20.02
CA ASN A 191 -2.40 -8.39 -21.11
C ASN A 191 -3.90 -8.23 -20.78
N SER A 192 -4.21 -7.69 -19.61
CA SER A 192 -5.58 -7.44 -19.16
C SER A 192 -5.84 -5.95 -18.96
N PRO A 193 -6.99 -5.40 -19.42
CA PRO A 193 -7.37 -4.02 -19.14
C PRO A 193 -7.61 -3.76 -17.65
N ASN A 194 -7.84 -4.82 -16.88
CA ASN A 194 -8.13 -4.76 -15.45
C ASN A 194 -6.88 -4.87 -14.56
N LEU A 195 -5.68 -4.99 -15.15
CA LEU A 195 -4.40 -4.93 -14.43
C LEU A 195 -3.68 -3.64 -14.79
N LYS A 196 -3.41 -2.83 -13.78
CA LYS A 196 -2.71 -1.55 -13.90
C LYS A 196 -1.60 -1.45 -12.85
N VAL A 197 -1.02 -0.27 -12.66
CA VAL A 197 0.19 -0.06 -11.88
C VAL A 197 -0.10 0.75 -10.62
N CYS A 198 0.44 0.30 -9.51
CA CYS A 198 0.72 1.08 -8.32
C CYS A 198 2.22 1.35 -8.28
N LEU A 199 2.69 2.40 -8.97
CA LEU A 199 4.09 2.83 -8.85
C LEU A 199 4.25 3.54 -7.51
N ASP A 200 4.91 2.86 -6.60
CA ASP A 200 4.99 3.29 -5.22
C ASP A 200 6.28 4.04 -4.94
N ALA A 201 6.14 5.29 -4.49
CA ALA A 201 7.26 6.16 -4.28
C ALA A 201 8.30 5.58 -3.29
N PRO A 202 7.93 5.10 -2.09
CA PRO A 202 8.90 4.57 -1.14
C PRO A 202 9.74 3.40 -1.67
N LEU A 203 9.24 2.68 -2.68
CA LEU A 203 9.87 1.47 -3.22
C LEU A 203 10.69 1.71 -4.50
N MET A 204 10.85 2.95 -4.93
CA MET A 204 11.68 3.29 -6.09
C MET A 204 13.17 3.06 -5.81
N LEU A 205 13.86 2.38 -6.73
CA LEU A 205 15.32 2.18 -6.63
C LEU A 205 16.08 3.45 -7.02
N ASP A 206 15.76 4.03 -8.17
CA ASP A 206 16.33 5.32 -8.57
C ASP A 206 15.40 6.45 -8.11
N ARG A 207 15.81 7.11 -7.05
CA ARG A 207 15.09 8.23 -6.43
C ARG A 207 15.53 9.60 -6.93
N SER A 208 16.39 9.66 -7.95
CA SER A 208 16.73 10.92 -8.60
C SER A 208 15.53 11.50 -9.34
N ALA A 209 15.47 12.82 -9.49
CA ALA A 209 14.41 13.49 -10.25
C ALA A 209 14.29 12.93 -11.68
N LYS A 210 15.41 12.53 -12.30
CA LYS A 210 15.46 11.89 -13.61
C LYS A 210 14.82 10.50 -13.56
N GLY A 211 15.25 9.62 -12.64
CA GLY A 211 14.73 8.26 -12.50
C GLY A 211 13.23 8.24 -12.22
N LEU A 212 12.74 9.13 -11.35
CA LEU A 212 11.33 9.29 -11.05
C LEU A 212 10.51 9.71 -12.27
N SER A 213 11.01 10.67 -13.05
CA SER A 213 10.36 11.14 -14.28
C SER A 213 10.35 10.06 -15.38
N GLU A 214 11.44 9.31 -15.55
CA GLU A 214 11.52 8.18 -16.49
C GLU A 214 10.52 7.08 -16.13
N ALA A 215 10.47 6.66 -14.86
CA ALA A 215 9.53 5.66 -14.39
C ALA A 215 8.07 6.10 -14.56
N ALA A 216 7.75 7.32 -14.15
CA ALA A 216 6.41 7.88 -14.31
C ALA A 216 5.96 7.92 -15.78
N ARG A 217 6.81 8.39 -16.69
CA ARG A 217 6.51 8.42 -18.14
C ARG A 217 6.33 7.01 -18.71
N ALA A 218 7.17 6.05 -18.29
CA ALA A 218 7.05 4.68 -18.75
C ALA A 218 5.74 4.03 -18.32
N VAL A 219 5.27 4.30 -17.10
CA VAL A 219 4.00 3.82 -16.58
C VAL A 219 2.82 4.57 -17.20
N GLY A 220 2.92 5.89 -17.33
CA GLY A 220 1.92 6.73 -17.99
C GLY A 220 0.51 6.54 -17.45
N SER A 221 -0.45 6.31 -18.36
CA SER A 221 -1.88 6.12 -18.02
C SER A 221 -2.21 4.81 -17.27
N LEU A 222 -1.23 3.93 -17.10
CA LEU A 222 -1.42 2.73 -16.28
C LEU A 222 -1.38 3.03 -14.77
N GLN A 223 -0.88 4.20 -14.36
CA GLN A 223 -0.79 4.61 -12.96
C GLN A 223 -2.16 4.85 -12.34
N VAL A 224 -2.53 4.10 -11.28
CA VAL A 224 -3.86 4.22 -10.63
C VAL A 224 -3.79 4.40 -9.11
N LEU A 225 -2.67 4.09 -8.47
CA LEU A 225 -2.49 4.17 -7.02
C LEU A 225 -1.02 4.42 -6.69
N THR A 226 -0.74 5.12 -5.58
CA THR A 226 0.61 5.29 -5.03
C THR A 226 0.56 5.64 -3.56
N HIS A 227 1.71 5.49 -2.87
CA HIS A 227 1.87 5.81 -1.46
C HIS A 227 3.01 6.78 -1.23
N PHE A 228 3.00 7.35 -0.05
CA PHE A 228 4.12 8.02 0.57
C PHE A 228 4.22 7.59 2.03
N GLY A 229 5.42 7.53 2.55
CA GLY A 229 5.69 7.05 3.90
C GLY A 229 6.74 7.90 4.59
N GLY A 230 7.19 7.40 5.73
CA GLY A 230 8.17 8.05 6.58
C GLY A 230 7.56 8.63 7.85
N GLU A 231 8.42 9.22 8.65
CA GLU A 231 8.05 9.91 9.88
C GLU A 231 8.16 11.41 9.69
N PHE A 232 7.36 12.16 10.45
CA PHE A 232 7.23 13.60 10.26
C PHE A 232 7.36 14.33 11.60
N GLU A 233 8.06 15.45 11.59
CA GLU A 233 8.17 16.34 12.74
C GLU A 233 7.96 17.78 12.34
N ARG A 234 7.42 18.60 13.26
CA ARG A 234 7.34 20.04 13.08
C ARG A 234 8.58 20.69 13.68
N LEU A 235 9.29 21.42 12.85
CA LEU A 235 10.48 22.18 13.27
C LEU A 235 10.09 23.46 14.03
N PRO A 236 11.02 24.07 14.81
CA PRO A 236 10.75 25.31 15.52
C PRO A 236 10.35 26.50 14.62
N ASP A 237 10.76 26.51 13.36
CA ASP A 237 10.37 27.50 12.35
C ASP A 237 8.99 27.24 11.70
N GLY A 238 8.28 26.21 12.15
CA GLY A 238 6.96 25.83 11.69
C GLY A 238 6.95 24.90 10.46
N ARG A 239 8.08 24.70 9.78
CA ARG A 239 8.19 23.74 8.67
C ARG A 239 7.99 22.30 9.15
N ILE A 240 7.46 21.46 8.27
CA ILE A 240 7.37 20.03 8.53
C ILE A 240 8.54 19.35 7.80
N ARG A 241 9.36 18.62 8.55
CA ARG A 241 10.39 17.75 8.03
C ARG A 241 9.86 16.33 7.96
N GLY A 242 9.94 15.70 6.78
CA GLY A 242 9.73 14.27 6.61
C GLY A 242 11.06 13.54 6.48
N TYR A 243 11.20 12.38 7.06
CA TYR A 243 12.40 11.55 6.98
C TYR A 243 12.04 10.05 6.96
N GLU A 244 12.92 9.27 6.37
CA GLU A 244 12.83 7.82 6.47
C GLU A 244 13.46 7.33 7.77
N ARG A 245 12.98 6.20 8.26
CA ARG A 245 13.64 5.48 9.33
C ARG A 245 13.94 4.06 8.87
N ASN A 246 15.21 3.69 8.89
CA ASN A 246 15.67 2.36 8.55
C ASN A 246 16.36 1.78 9.79
N ASP A 247 15.95 0.61 10.24
CA ASP A 247 16.51 -0.11 11.40
C ASP A 247 16.67 0.77 12.65
N GLY A 248 15.69 1.63 12.91
CA GLY A 248 15.70 2.55 14.04
C GLY A 248 16.55 3.81 13.87
N VAL A 249 17.28 3.93 12.76
CA VAL A 249 18.12 5.10 12.44
C VAL A 249 17.33 6.09 11.59
N VAL A 250 17.41 7.38 11.94
CA VAL A 250 16.84 8.47 11.13
C VAL A 250 17.62 8.57 9.81
N GLY A 251 16.92 8.37 8.71
CA GLY A 251 17.48 8.43 7.36
C GLY A 251 17.42 9.82 6.72
N CYS A 252 17.41 9.82 5.39
CA CYS A 252 17.42 11.06 4.60
C CYS A 252 16.11 11.84 4.73
N GLU A 253 16.18 13.15 4.58
CA GLU A 253 15.01 14.01 4.44
C GLU A 253 14.30 13.72 3.12
N THR A 254 12.96 13.62 3.17
CA THR A 254 12.15 13.15 2.05
C THR A 254 11.47 14.25 1.23
N ARG A 255 11.55 15.52 1.64
CA ARG A 255 10.82 16.62 1.00
C ARG A 255 11.13 16.77 -0.49
N GLN A 256 12.40 16.88 -0.85
CA GLN A 256 12.81 17.04 -2.25
C GLN A 256 12.35 15.84 -3.10
N TYR A 257 12.52 14.65 -2.57
CA TYR A 257 12.11 13.42 -3.20
C TYR A 257 10.61 13.39 -3.54
N TYR A 258 9.75 13.72 -2.58
CA TYR A 258 8.30 13.76 -2.82
C TYR A 258 7.88 14.93 -3.71
N GLN A 259 8.59 16.05 -3.72
CA GLN A 259 8.37 17.12 -4.68
C GLN A 259 8.65 16.67 -6.12
N ASP A 260 9.76 15.98 -6.33
CA ASP A 260 10.14 15.45 -7.64
C ASP A 260 9.18 14.35 -8.10
N PHE A 261 8.78 13.46 -7.20
CA PHE A 261 7.78 12.44 -7.48
C PHE A 261 6.41 13.05 -7.83
N ALA A 262 5.93 13.99 -7.04
CA ALA A 262 4.65 14.67 -7.31
C ALA A 262 4.66 15.41 -8.66
N ARG A 263 5.80 16.02 -9.03
CA ARG A 263 6.00 16.63 -10.35
C ARG A 263 5.89 15.60 -11.45
N ALA A 264 6.60 14.47 -11.32
CA ALA A 264 6.56 13.38 -12.30
C ALA A 264 5.14 12.81 -12.47
N MET A 265 4.38 12.65 -11.39
CA MET A 265 2.98 12.22 -11.44
C MET A 265 2.07 13.24 -12.14
N ARG A 266 2.29 14.55 -11.93
CA ARG A 266 1.55 15.61 -12.65
C ARG A 266 1.85 15.60 -14.16
N GLU A 267 3.11 15.38 -14.54
CA GLU A 267 3.53 15.33 -15.95
C GLU A 267 2.80 14.25 -16.74
N ILE A 268 2.48 13.12 -16.11
CA ILE A 268 1.69 12.04 -16.74
C ILE A 268 0.17 12.21 -16.57
N GLY A 269 -0.28 13.30 -15.96
CA GLY A 269 -1.69 13.59 -15.74
C GLY A 269 -2.36 12.76 -14.66
N TYR A 270 -1.60 12.15 -13.74
CA TYR A 270 -2.15 11.36 -12.64
C TYR A 270 -2.97 12.23 -11.67
N LYS A 271 -4.20 11.82 -11.39
CA LYS A 271 -5.16 12.54 -10.52
C LYS A 271 -5.67 11.70 -9.35
N GLY A 272 -5.17 10.48 -9.22
CA GLY A 272 -5.58 9.54 -8.17
C GLY A 272 -5.07 9.92 -6.79
N TYR A 273 -5.09 8.95 -5.90
CA TYR A 273 -4.67 9.10 -4.51
C TYR A 273 -3.18 8.85 -4.33
N ILE A 274 -2.55 9.66 -3.49
CA ILE A 274 -1.29 9.36 -2.84
C ILE A 274 -1.57 9.12 -1.36
N SER A 275 -1.42 7.87 -0.90
CA SER A 275 -1.85 7.45 0.44
C SER A 275 -0.69 7.38 1.41
N TYR A 276 -0.87 7.96 2.60
CA TYR A 276 0.10 7.84 3.68
C TYR A 276 0.07 6.44 4.28
N GLU A 277 1.28 5.88 4.46
CA GLU A 277 1.49 4.64 5.17
C GLU A 277 2.62 4.77 6.21
N LEU A 278 2.35 4.27 7.42
CA LEU A 278 3.34 4.08 8.48
C LEU A 278 3.46 2.57 8.70
N CYS A 279 4.43 1.95 8.04
CA CYS A 279 4.53 0.49 7.95
C CYS A 279 5.97 -0.02 8.22
N HIS A 280 6.65 0.56 9.20
CA HIS A 280 7.97 0.15 9.65
C HIS A 280 8.06 0.18 11.18
N GLN A 281 9.11 -0.41 11.74
CA GLN A 281 9.34 -0.40 13.17
C GLN A 281 9.44 1.03 13.72
N LEU A 282 8.58 1.34 14.68
CA LEU A 282 8.55 2.64 15.34
C LEU A 282 9.55 2.72 16.51
N PRO A 283 9.88 3.94 16.95
CA PRO A 283 10.84 4.14 18.04
C PRO A 283 10.48 3.39 19.31
N VAL A 284 11.51 2.93 20.01
CA VAL A 284 11.42 2.42 21.36
C VAL A 284 11.86 3.53 22.34
N GLN A 285 11.01 3.89 23.29
CA GLN A 285 11.26 4.88 24.32
C GLN A 285 11.04 4.23 25.68
N ASN A 286 12.00 4.40 26.58
CA ASN A 286 11.97 3.78 27.93
C ASN A 286 11.74 2.26 27.90
N GLY A 287 12.26 1.57 26.89
CA GLY A 287 12.14 0.11 26.76
C GLY A 287 10.82 -0.37 26.13
N GLU A 288 9.91 0.53 25.73
CA GLU A 288 8.65 0.19 25.09
C GLU A 288 8.50 0.88 23.74
N THR A 289 7.85 0.22 22.78
CA THR A 289 7.46 0.86 21.52
C THR A 289 6.47 1.99 21.80
N VAL A 290 6.62 3.11 21.07
CA VAL A 290 5.70 4.26 21.16
C VAL A 290 4.24 3.86 20.95
N GLY A 291 3.31 4.63 21.50
CA GLY A 291 1.87 4.37 21.47
C GLY A 291 1.19 4.89 20.19
N ILE A 292 -0.13 4.77 20.16
CA ILE A 292 -0.98 5.22 19.04
C ILE A 292 -0.89 6.74 18.80
N GLU A 293 -0.62 7.52 19.84
CA GLU A 293 -0.45 8.98 19.76
C GLU A 293 0.67 9.35 18.78
N TYR A 294 1.75 8.57 18.77
CA TYR A 294 2.83 8.74 17.81
C TYR A 294 2.37 8.53 16.36
N ALA A 295 1.55 7.52 16.13
CA ALA A 295 0.94 7.29 14.81
C ALA A 295 -0.02 8.42 14.43
N HIS A 296 -0.80 8.96 15.38
CA HIS A 296 -1.67 10.11 15.16
C HIS A 296 -0.89 11.37 14.78
N ASP A 297 0.16 11.69 15.50
CA ASP A 297 0.99 12.87 15.20
C ASP A 297 1.63 12.75 13.81
N ASN A 298 2.19 11.58 13.50
CA ASN A 298 2.77 11.33 12.18
C ASN A 298 1.71 11.42 11.07
N ALA A 299 0.56 10.79 11.21
CA ALA A 299 -0.48 10.83 10.19
C ALA A 299 -1.02 12.27 9.96
N ARG A 300 -1.17 13.05 11.02
CA ARG A 300 -1.58 14.45 10.92
C ARG A 300 -0.53 15.29 10.19
N LEU A 301 0.73 15.20 10.60
CA LEU A 301 1.83 15.94 9.97
C LEU A 301 2.08 15.49 8.52
N ALA A 302 1.94 14.20 8.23
CA ALA A 302 2.04 13.67 6.87
C ALA A 302 1.00 14.28 5.92
N ALA A 303 -0.25 14.42 6.39
CA ALA A 303 -1.30 15.07 5.60
C ALA A 303 -0.99 16.54 5.31
N GLU A 304 -0.49 17.28 6.30
CA GLU A 304 -0.08 18.67 6.13
C GLU A 304 1.10 18.79 5.16
N PHE A 305 2.13 17.97 5.35
CA PHE A 305 3.33 17.90 4.52
C PHE A 305 2.98 17.63 3.05
N MET A 306 2.18 16.61 2.79
CA MET A 306 1.82 16.27 1.41
C MET A 306 0.94 17.33 0.77
N ARG A 307 0.05 17.98 1.52
CA ARG A 307 -0.74 19.12 0.99
C ARG A 307 0.16 20.29 0.56
N GLU A 308 1.22 20.59 1.30
CA GLU A 308 2.20 21.61 0.89
C GLU A 308 2.87 21.22 -0.43
N ILE A 309 3.31 19.97 -0.55
CA ILE A 309 3.95 19.45 -1.79
C ILE A 309 2.99 19.48 -2.97
N LEU A 310 1.73 19.12 -2.76
CA LEU A 310 0.75 19.08 -3.85
C LEU A 310 0.27 20.48 -4.28
N LYS A 311 0.47 21.51 -3.48
CA LYS A 311 0.17 22.91 -3.84
C LYS A 311 1.32 23.58 -4.61
N ALA A 312 2.55 23.14 -4.38
CA ALA A 312 3.75 23.63 -5.07
C ALA A 312 3.86 23.06 -6.51
#